data_da523bd9e59184c739cd841055fac62d
#
_entry.id   da523bd9e59184c739cd841055fac62d
#
_cell.length_a   1.000
_cell.length_b   1.000
_cell.length_c   1.000
_cell.angle_alpha   90.00
_cell.angle_beta   90.00
_cell.angle_gamma   90.00
#
_symmetry.space_group_name_H-M   'P 1'
#
loop_
_entity.id
_entity.type
_entity.pdbx_description
1 polymer ?
#
loop_
_entity_poly.entity_id
_entity_poly.type
_entity_poly.pdbx_seq_one_letter_code
_entity_poly.pdbx_strand_id
1 'polypeptide(L)'
;MSLSQLSASSPQLQSFFSKEKKGASVVALFFQEKMRFQSSGLSTSIWGLMFAVLFVFSFQNTFAQEQKRPKIGLVLSGGGAKGFAHIGVLKVIEEAGVKIDYIGGTSMGAVVGGLYASGYNATQIDSIFQTTNFDELLNDFVPRSSKSFYEKRNDESYALVLPFNKFRIGIPEALSKGLYNFNLLSKLTRNVRHVRDFNQLPTPFLCIGTNIETGKQVVLNKGNLAQAMLASAAFPSLFSPIEIDGELLVDGGVANNYPIEEVRNLGADIIIGVNVQDGLADRSQLKNATKILVQITNLQSIEKMKNKIQDTNIYINPDIKNYGVISFDKGKEIVQKGEEAAFSVYEKIHALADYQKPYQKPKLQLEKDSLQFRHVYTNELKNFNKDYVLGKLHFKTSKKLTYADLQSGINTINATQNFSAISYSFEPGENGESLNLSLVENPTKDYLKFGLHYDGLFKSGVLINLTHKKALFKNDIASLDLVLGDNFRYNLDYYIDNGFNISFGFRSQFNQFNRNVTKSLGDLNLMPFGIDAVNVDFSDLTTQAYIQSGFAQKFLVGAGAELKYLKIKSDILTNTNSTIDNSSYWSAFGYMKYDSFDNKYFPKTGWYFAADFQS
;
A
#
# COMPACT_ATOMS: atom_id res chain seq x y z
N MET A 1 -47.55 1.22 -15.91
CA MET A 1 -48.16 0.85 -14.61
C MET A 1 -48.17 2.08 -13.73
N SER A 2 -49.32 2.48 -13.21
CA SER A 2 -49.53 3.79 -12.56
C SER A 2 -48.86 3.88 -11.18
N LEU A 3 -48.42 5.09 -10.83
CA LEU A 3 -47.75 5.50 -9.59
C LEU A 3 -48.46 5.12 -8.25
N SER A 4 -49.62 4.47 -8.29
CA SER A 4 -50.40 4.10 -7.12
C SER A 4 -50.02 2.78 -6.43
N GLN A 5 -49.12 1.99 -7.02
CA GLN A 5 -48.72 0.68 -6.45
C GLN A 5 -47.36 0.66 -5.75
N LEU A 6 -46.59 1.75 -5.79
CA LEU A 6 -45.26 1.84 -5.18
C LEU A 6 -45.22 2.30 -3.72
N SER A 7 -46.38 2.63 -3.12
CA SER A 7 -46.48 3.16 -1.75
C SER A 7 -46.58 2.10 -0.62
N ALA A 8 -46.47 0.81 -0.94
CA ALA A 8 -46.82 -0.25 -0.01
C ALA A 8 -45.68 -1.01 0.67
N SER A 9 -44.41 -0.61 0.55
CA SER A 9 -43.34 -1.49 1.01
C SER A 9 -42.28 -0.92 1.99
N SER A 10 -42.54 0.23 2.61
CA SER A 10 -41.68 0.66 3.74
C SER A 10 -42.42 1.60 4.70
N PRO A 11 -42.56 1.25 5.98
CA PRO A 11 -43.25 2.10 6.99
C PRO A 11 -42.58 3.45 7.22
N GLN A 12 -41.29 3.56 6.97
CA GLN A 12 -40.52 4.80 7.18
C GLN A 12 -40.73 5.84 6.06
N LEU A 13 -40.97 5.42 4.83
CA LEU A 13 -41.33 6.33 3.75
C LEU A 13 -42.75 6.89 3.89
N GLN A 14 -43.70 6.10 4.45
CA GLN A 14 -45.04 6.57 4.68
C GLN A 14 -45.17 7.63 5.79
N SER A 15 -44.28 7.62 6.80
CA SER A 15 -44.29 8.64 7.87
C SER A 15 -43.81 10.02 7.34
N PHE A 16 -43.03 10.06 6.31
CA PHE A 16 -42.53 11.29 5.68
C PHE A 16 -43.63 11.98 4.86
N PHE A 17 -44.51 11.19 4.19
CA PHE A 17 -45.59 11.73 3.36
C PHE A 17 -46.87 12.06 4.15
N SER A 18 -47.08 11.54 5.38
CA SER A 18 -48.29 11.78 6.17
C SER A 18 -48.30 13.13 6.89
N LYS A 19 -47.17 13.80 7.06
CA LYS A 19 -47.11 15.12 7.71
C LYS A 19 -47.53 16.30 6.83
N GLU A 20 -47.53 16.15 5.52
CA GLU A 20 -47.88 17.26 4.60
C GLU A 20 -49.38 17.50 4.41
N LYS A 21 -50.26 16.53 4.68
CA LYS A 21 -51.71 16.70 4.47
C LYS A 21 -52.49 17.40 5.59
N LYS A 22 -51.88 17.66 6.74
CA LYS A 22 -52.56 18.31 7.87
C LYS A 22 -52.47 19.85 7.91
N GLY A 23 -51.57 20.46 7.10
CA GLY A 23 -51.42 21.94 7.06
C GLY A 23 -52.44 22.67 6.19
N ALA A 24 -52.99 22.03 5.17
CA ALA A 24 -53.86 22.68 4.17
C ALA A 24 -55.37 22.74 4.56
N SER A 25 -55.82 21.96 5.55
CA SER A 25 -57.27 21.90 5.88
C SER A 25 -57.72 22.88 6.98
N VAL A 26 -56.80 23.52 7.70
CA VAL A 26 -57.13 24.43 8.80
C VAL A 26 -57.42 25.85 8.32
N VAL A 27 -56.88 26.26 7.17
CA VAL A 27 -57.06 27.63 6.61
C VAL A 27 -58.42 27.78 5.89
N ALA A 28 -59.00 26.69 5.37
CA ALA A 28 -60.27 26.73 4.63
C ALA A 28 -61.50 26.82 5.54
N LEU A 29 -61.42 26.46 6.81
CA LEU A 29 -62.54 26.46 7.76
C LEU A 29 -62.74 27.80 8.50
N PHE A 30 -61.77 28.73 8.44
CA PHE A 30 -61.90 30.04 9.11
C PHE A 30 -62.54 31.11 8.22
N PHE A 31 -62.77 30.87 6.95
CA PHE A 31 -63.32 31.88 6.02
C PHE A 31 -64.86 31.79 5.81
N GLN A 32 -65.56 30.82 6.41
CA GLN A 32 -67.01 30.63 6.16
C GLN A 32 -67.94 31.17 7.24
N GLU A 33 -67.45 31.76 8.32
CA GLU A 33 -68.36 32.08 9.48
C GLU A 33 -68.37 33.52 9.96
N LYS A 34 -67.96 34.55 9.23
CA LYS A 34 -68.14 35.96 9.59
C LYS A 34 -68.27 36.94 8.43
N MET A 35 -69.40 36.88 7.71
CA MET A 35 -69.92 38.05 7.01
C MET A 35 -71.35 38.27 7.31
N ARG A 36 -71.63 38.76 8.50
CA ARG A 36 -72.87 39.53 8.87
C ARG A 36 -72.49 40.50 9.97
N PHE A 37 -72.05 41.71 9.61
CA PHE A 37 -72.16 42.85 10.49
C PHE A 37 -72.47 44.11 9.66
N GLN A 38 -73.52 44.78 10.15
CA GLN A 38 -74.13 45.98 9.57
C GLN A 38 -73.17 47.21 9.61
N SER A 39 -73.36 48.04 8.62
CA SER A 39 -72.83 49.36 8.46
C SER A 39 -72.95 50.32 9.63
N SER A 40 -71.88 50.84 10.18
CA SER A 40 -71.81 52.16 10.83
C SER A 40 -70.44 52.75 10.64
N GLY A 41 -70.41 53.91 10.10
CA GLY A 41 -69.27 54.63 9.54
C GLY A 41 -67.99 54.72 10.41
N LEU A 42 -66.94 54.14 9.94
CA LEU A 42 -65.60 54.51 10.30
C LEU A 42 -64.78 54.55 9.03
N SER A 43 -63.98 55.59 8.90
CA SER A 43 -63.33 56.05 7.68
C SER A 43 -62.63 54.95 6.89
N THR A 44 -62.86 54.93 5.58
CA THR A 44 -62.21 54.06 4.56
C THR A 44 -60.68 54.01 4.63
N SER A 45 -60.05 54.91 5.36
CA SER A 45 -58.60 55.01 5.55
C SER A 45 -58.02 53.93 6.52
N ILE A 46 -58.79 53.53 7.56
CA ILE A 46 -58.33 52.55 8.56
C ILE A 46 -58.40 51.10 8.00
N TRP A 47 -59.41 50.82 7.18
CA TRP A 47 -59.52 49.52 6.50
C TRP A 47 -58.47 49.32 5.40
N GLY A 48 -58.13 50.42 4.67
CA GLY A 48 -57.04 50.42 3.72
C GLY A 48 -55.69 50.16 4.36
N LEU A 49 -55.46 50.77 5.54
CA LEU A 49 -54.21 50.57 6.29
C LEU A 49 -54.12 49.17 6.89
N MET A 50 -55.25 48.64 7.42
CA MET A 50 -55.29 47.23 7.91
C MET A 50 -55.11 46.20 6.80
N PHE A 51 -55.68 46.42 5.61
CA PHE A 51 -55.44 45.55 4.45
C PHE A 51 -54.02 45.67 3.93
N ALA A 52 -53.43 46.88 3.91
CA ALA A 52 -52.02 47.08 3.53
C ALA A 52 -51.07 46.40 4.55
N VAL A 53 -51.35 46.50 5.85
CA VAL A 53 -50.55 45.83 6.90
C VAL A 53 -50.72 44.31 6.82
N LEU A 54 -51.96 43.81 6.61
CA LEU A 54 -52.17 42.37 6.41
C LEU A 54 -51.53 41.86 5.11
N PHE A 55 -51.51 42.65 4.05
CA PHE A 55 -50.84 42.31 2.79
C PHE A 55 -49.32 42.28 2.94
N VAL A 56 -48.74 43.25 3.69
CA VAL A 56 -47.31 43.30 4.01
C VAL A 56 -46.92 42.12 4.93
N PHE A 57 -47.78 41.76 5.91
CA PHE A 57 -47.56 40.57 6.77
C PHE A 57 -47.74 39.25 6.01
N SER A 58 -48.58 39.24 4.96
CA SER A 58 -48.73 38.01 4.11
C SER A 58 -47.49 37.82 3.21
N PHE A 59 -46.78 38.86 2.86
CA PHE A 59 -45.51 38.74 2.08
C PHE A 59 -44.31 38.37 2.94
N GLN A 60 -44.34 38.57 4.25
CA GLN A 60 -43.21 38.19 5.10
C GLN A 60 -43.14 36.69 5.41
N ASN A 61 -44.16 35.90 5.10
CA ASN A 61 -44.12 34.44 5.34
C ASN A 61 -43.90 33.59 4.11
N THR A 62 -43.57 34.20 2.96
CA THR A 62 -43.09 33.48 1.76
C THR A 62 -41.55 33.52 1.62
N PHE A 63 -40.79 33.50 2.73
CA PHE A 63 -39.55 32.81 2.68
C PHE A 63 -39.92 31.34 2.53
N ALA A 64 -39.89 30.85 1.31
CA ALA A 64 -39.89 29.42 1.05
C ALA A 64 -38.86 28.83 2.00
N GLN A 65 -39.28 28.11 3.00
CA GLN A 65 -38.43 27.26 3.79
C GLN A 65 -37.77 26.37 2.73
N GLU A 66 -36.54 26.66 2.39
CA GLU A 66 -35.76 25.88 1.43
C GLU A 66 -35.86 24.46 1.96
N GLN A 67 -36.68 23.65 1.33
CA GLN A 67 -36.90 22.26 1.76
C GLN A 67 -35.53 21.59 1.68
N LYS A 68 -34.92 21.46 2.87
CA LYS A 68 -33.56 20.95 2.99
C LYS A 68 -33.57 19.55 2.41
N ARG A 69 -33.00 19.38 1.21
CA ARG A 69 -32.96 18.07 0.54
C ARG A 69 -32.33 17.03 1.47
N PRO A 70 -32.79 15.79 1.44
CA PRO A 70 -32.19 14.73 2.23
C PRO A 70 -30.72 14.54 1.81
N LYS A 71 -29.85 14.38 2.80
CA LYS A 71 -28.43 14.09 2.62
C LYS A 71 -28.21 12.61 2.41
N ILE A 72 -27.48 12.25 1.36
CA ILE A 72 -27.26 10.87 0.95
C ILE A 72 -25.86 10.42 1.43
N GLY A 73 -25.85 9.40 2.25
CA GLY A 73 -24.65 8.69 2.69
C GLY A 73 -24.43 7.42 1.88
N LEU A 74 -23.16 7.17 1.55
CA LEU A 74 -22.73 5.93 0.92
C LEU A 74 -21.89 5.12 1.91
N VAL A 75 -22.25 3.85 2.11
CA VAL A 75 -21.53 2.91 2.96
C VAL A 75 -20.96 1.79 2.12
N LEU A 76 -19.64 1.60 2.20
CA LEU A 76 -18.89 0.61 1.42
C LEU A 76 -18.18 -0.38 2.35
N SER A 77 -18.59 -1.65 2.30
CA SER A 77 -17.99 -2.69 3.15
C SER A 77 -16.60 -3.09 2.68
N GLY A 78 -15.83 -3.75 3.56
CA GLY A 78 -14.60 -4.44 3.20
C GLY A 78 -14.88 -5.78 2.49
N GLY A 79 -13.86 -6.27 1.76
CA GLY A 79 -13.95 -7.55 1.05
C GLY A 79 -12.76 -7.87 0.16
N GLY A 80 -11.63 -7.19 0.30
CA GLY A 80 -10.46 -7.35 -0.55
C GLY A 80 -10.82 -7.12 -2.03
N ALA A 81 -10.40 -8.02 -2.94
CA ALA A 81 -10.69 -7.93 -4.36
C ALA A 81 -12.18 -7.81 -4.71
N LYS A 82 -13.07 -8.37 -3.86
CA LYS A 82 -14.54 -8.22 -4.03
C LYS A 82 -15.01 -6.77 -3.98
N GLY A 83 -14.25 -5.90 -3.31
CA GLY A 83 -14.51 -4.46 -3.27
C GLY A 83 -14.46 -3.75 -4.63
N PHE A 84 -13.96 -4.41 -5.69
CA PHE A 84 -14.08 -3.89 -7.05
C PHE A 84 -15.53 -3.71 -7.49
N ALA A 85 -16.46 -4.47 -6.92
CA ALA A 85 -17.89 -4.29 -7.16
C ALA A 85 -18.40 -2.90 -6.74
N HIS A 86 -17.76 -2.24 -5.76
CA HIS A 86 -18.09 -0.87 -5.38
C HIS A 86 -17.93 0.10 -6.56
N ILE A 87 -16.93 -0.14 -7.43
CA ILE A 87 -16.69 0.69 -8.62
C ILE A 87 -17.87 0.58 -9.58
N GLY A 88 -18.37 -0.64 -9.82
CA GLY A 88 -19.55 -0.88 -10.64
C GLY A 88 -20.80 -0.18 -10.09
N VAL A 89 -21.01 -0.27 -8.77
CA VAL A 89 -22.11 0.44 -8.10
C VAL A 89 -21.99 1.96 -8.25
N LEU A 90 -20.77 2.51 -8.08
CA LEU A 90 -20.53 3.94 -8.26
C LEU A 90 -20.86 4.43 -9.67
N LYS A 91 -20.56 3.64 -10.73
CA LYS A 91 -20.93 3.97 -12.12
C LYS A 91 -22.44 4.14 -12.27
N VAL A 92 -23.21 3.22 -11.69
CA VAL A 92 -24.68 3.27 -11.76
C VAL A 92 -25.26 4.42 -10.93
N ILE A 93 -24.66 4.74 -9.77
CA ILE A 93 -25.04 5.92 -8.97
C ILE A 93 -24.80 7.22 -9.75
N GLU A 94 -23.66 7.32 -10.44
CA GLU A 94 -23.33 8.47 -11.29
C GLU A 94 -24.28 8.58 -12.51
N GLU A 95 -24.63 7.45 -13.15
CA GLU A 95 -25.57 7.38 -14.25
C GLU A 95 -26.98 7.81 -13.82
N ALA A 96 -27.39 7.42 -12.61
CA ALA A 96 -28.65 7.84 -12.02
C ALA A 96 -28.68 9.34 -11.62
N GLY A 97 -27.57 10.06 -11.73
CA GLY A 97 -27.48 11.49 -11.41
C GLY A 97 -27.48 11.80 -9.92
N VAL A 98 -27.19 10.85 -9.06
CA VAL A 98 -27.25 11.01 -7.61
C VAL A 98 -25.94 11.57 -7.05
N LYS A 99 -26.04 12.68 -6.32
CA LYS A 99 -24.94 13.26 -5.56
C LYS A 99 -24.83 12.60 -4.18
N ILE A 100 -23.70 12.03 -3.88
CA ILE A 100 -23.35 11.53 -2.55
C ILE A 100 -22.83 12.69 -1.68
N ASP A 101 -23.34 12.82 -0.47
CA ASP A 101 -22.97 13.87 0.49
C ASP A 101 -21.95 13.37 1.53
N TYR A 102 -21.98 12.10 1.91
CA TYR A 102 -21.08 11.50 2.89
C TYR A 102 -20.67 10.09 2.46
N ILE A 103 -19.44 9.70 2.76
CA ILE A 103 -18.95 8.36 2.46
C ILE A 103 -18.30 7.76 3.70
N GLY A 104 -18.65 6.52 4.00
CA GLY A 104 -17.96 5.71 4.98
C GLY A 104 -17.54 4.37 4.36
N GLY A 105 -16.30 3.98 4.62
CA GLY A 105 -15.76 2.74 4.05
C GLY A 105 -14.91 1.94 5.01
N THR A 106 -14.81 0.64 4.75
CA THR A 106 -13.92 -0.26 5.48
C THR A 106 -13.08 -1.05 4.48
N SER A 107 -11.77 -1.22 4.76
CA SER A 107 -10.87 -2.03 3.93
C SER A 107 -10.87 -1.55 2.47
N MET A 108 -11.15 -2.40 1.50
CA MET A 108 -11.25 -2.00 0.08
C MET A 108 -12.35 -0.95 -0.14
N GLY A 109 -13.45 -0.98 0.65
CA GLY A 109 -14.45 0.07 0.64
C GLY A 109 -13.90 1.44 1.09
N ALA A 110 -12.92 1.45 1.99
CA ALA A 110 -12.19 2.68 2.36
C ALA A 110 -11.30 3.18 1.22
N VAL A 111 -10.65 2.29 0.48
CA VAL A 111 -9.79 2.67 -0.65
C VAL A 111 -10.64 3.25 -1.79
N VAL A 112 -11.69 2.55 -2.22
CA VAL A 112 -12.59 3.02 -3.29
C VAL A 112 -13.33 4.30 -2.85
N GLY A 113 -13.88 4.30 -1.62
CA GLY A 113 -14.58 5.44 -1.06
C GLY A 113 -13.70 6.66 -0.87
N GLY A 114 -12.46 6.48 -0.39
CA GLY A 114 -11.48 7.56 -0.20
C GLY A 114 -11.02 8.19 -1.52
N LEU A 115 -10.82 7.39 -2.57
CA LEU A 115 -10.54 7.91 -3.91
C LEU A 115 -11.74 8.69 -4.45
N TYR A 116 -12.95 8.16 -4.31
CA TYR A 116 -14.17 8.85 -4.72
C TYR A 116 -14.38 10.16 -3.94
N ALA A 117 -14.12 10.14 -2.63
CA ALA A 117 -14.16 11.31 -1.77
C ALA A 117 -13.11 12.38 -2.13
N SER A 118 -11.94 11.95 -2.64
CA SER A 118 -10.87 12.83 -3.13
C SER A 118 -11.20 13.52 -4.47
N GLY A 119 -12.35 13.19 -5.08
CA GLY A 119 -12.85 13.81 -6.31
C GLY A 119 -12.80 12.95 -7.56
N TYR A 120 -12.22 11.75 -7.53
CA TYR A 120 -12.29 10.84 -8.68
C TYR A 120 -13.73 10.44 -8.98
N ASN A 121 -14.06 10.27 -10.26
CA ASN A 121 -15.31 9.62 -10.66
C ASN A 121 -15.10 8.09 -10.81
N ALA A 122 -16.19 7.35 -10.94
CA ALA A 122 -16.17 5.89 -11.01
C ALA A 122 -15.31 5.36 -12.17
N THR A 123 -15.38 5.99 -13.35
CA THR A 123 -14.59 5.60 -14.54
C THR A 123 -13.08 5.79 -14.30
N GLN A 124 -12.68 6.86 -13.61
CA GLN A 124 -11.28 7.09 -13.28
C GLN A 124 -10.76 6.06 -12.27
N ILE A 125 -11.58 5.73 -11.26
CA ILE A 125 -11.24 4.69 -10.28
C ILE A 125 -11.11 3.34 -10.99
N ASP A 126 -12.04 2.98 -11.87
CA ASP A 126 -11.96 1.75 -12.66
C ASP A 126 -10.65 1.68 -13.47
N SER A 127 -10.29 2.75 -14.18
CA SER A 127 -9.03 2.83 -14.92
C SER A 127 -7.81 2.62 -14.04
N ILE A 128 -7.77 3.23 -12.84
CA ILE A 128 -6.68 3.05 -11.86
C ILE A 128 -6.57 1.58 -11.48
N PHE A 129 -7.68 0.93 -11.11
CA PHE A 129 -7.69 -0.45 -10.66
C PHE A 129 -7.32 -1.43 -11.78
N GLN A 130 -7.77 -1.19 -13.02
CA GLN A 130 -7.42 -2.01 -14.18
C GLN A 130 -5.93 -1.93 -14.56
N THR A 131 -5.25 -0.83 -14.24
CA THR A 131 -3.84 -0.61 -14.55
C THR A 131 -2.90 -0.90 -13.38
N THR A 132 -3.44 -1.14 -12.18
CA THR A 132 -2.65 -1.44 -10.99
C THR A 132 -2.17 -2.89 -11.01
N ASN A 133 -0.86 -3.10 -10.76
CA ASN A 133 -0.29 -4.42 -10.57
C ASN A 133 -0.47 -4.86 -9.11
N PHE A 134 -1.50 -5.66 -8.86
CA PHE A 134 -1.82 -6.12 -7.51
C PHE A 134 -0.81 -7.13 -6.95
N ASP A 135 -0.07 -7.86 -7.78
CA ASP A 135 1.00 -8.76 -7.32
C ASP A 135 2.16 -7.95 -6.70
N GLU A 136 2.55 -6.86 -7.34
CA GLU A 136 3.56 -5.94 -6.77
C GLU A 136 3.09 -5.30 -5.46
N LEU A 137 1.79 -4.99 -5.38
CA LEU A 137 1.14 -4.39 -4.24
C LEU A 137 1.09 -5.35 -3.03
N LEU A 138 0.77 -6.62 -3.26
CA LEU A 138 0.73 -7.64 -2.22
C LEU A 138 2.13 -8.04 -1.72
N ASN A 139 3.13 -8.02 -2.61
CA ASN A 139 4.50 -8.42 -2.30
C ASN A 139 5.40 -7.25 -1.82
N ASP A 140 4.83 -6.04 -1.65
CA ASP A 140 5.58 -4.81 -1.28
C ASP A 140 6.83 -4.61 -2.15
N PHE A 141 6.63 -4.67 -3.46
CA PHE A 141 7.69 -4.71 -4.45
C PHE A 141 8.62 -3.49 -4.35
N VAL A 142 9.91 -3.75 -4.20
CA VAL A 142 10.96 -2.73 -4.24
C VAL A 142 11.71 -2.84 -5.57
N PRO A 143 11.63 -1.84 -6.44
CA PRO A 143 12.33 -1.86 -7.72
C PRO A 143 13.83 -2.12 -7.56
N ARG A 144 14.41 -2.95 -8.41
CA ARG A 144 15.84 -3.26 -8.41
C ARG A 144 16.71 -2.00 -8.57
N SER A 145 16.21 -1.00 -9.29
CA SER A 145 16.85 0.29 -9.46
C SER A 145 17.02 1.11 -8.16
N SER A 146 16.24 0.80 -7.13
CA SER A 146 16.31 1.45 -5.80
C SER A 146 17.26 0.73 -4.85
N LYS A 147 17.80 -0.44 -5.24
CA LYS A 147 18.69 -1.26 -4.41
C LYS A 147 20.14 -0.95 -4.70
N SER A 148 20.97 -0.84 -3.66
CA SER A 148 22.43 -0.79 -3.79
C SER A 148 22.97 -2.12 -4.32
N PHE A 149 24.24 -2.17 -4.73
CA PHE A 149 24.86 -3.43 -5.16
C PHE A 149 24.88 -4.49 -4.07
N TYR A 150 24.99 -4.08 -2.81
CA TYR A 150 24.90 -5.00 -1.67
C TYR A 150 23.51 -5.61 -1.53
N GLU A 151 22.45 -4.79 -1.61
CA GLU A 151 21.07 -5.23 -1.48
C GLU A 151 20.63 -6.07 -2.69
N LYS A 152 21.05 -5.71 -3.92
CA LYS A 152 20.84 -6.52 -5.13
C LYS A 152 21.42 -7.92 -4.95
N ARG A 153 22.69 -8.02 -4.51
CA ARG A 153 23.35 -9.31 -4.27
C ARG A 153 22.59 -10.14 -3.24
N ASN A 154 22.16 -9.53 -2.14
CA ASN A 154 21.41 -10.24 -1.11
C ASN A 154 20.09 -10.81 -1.63
N ASP A 155 19.28 -10.00 -2.28
CA ASP A 155 17.97 -10.43 -2.78
C ASP A 155 18.05 -11.50 -3.89
N GLU A 156 19.16 -11.50 -4.63
CA GLU A 156 19.38 -12.39 -5.77
C GLU A 156 20.09 -13.70 -5.39
N SER A 157 20.64 -13.81 -4.18
CA SER A 157 21.39 -14.99 -3.74
C SER A 157 20.59 -15.93 -2.84
N TYR A 158 19.56 -15.41 -2.17
CA TYR A 158 18.82 -16.19 -1.16
C TYR A 158 17.34 -16.32 -1.52
N ALA A 159 16.81 -17.54 -1.39
CA ALA A 159 15.39 -17.84 -1.60
C ALA A 159 14.53 -17.59 -0.35
N LEU A 160 15.14 -17.62 0.84
CA LEU A 160 14.47 -17.43 2.12
C LEU A 160 15.30 -16.56 3.04
N VAL A 161 14.70 -15.53 3.63
CA VAL A 161 15.31 -14.62 4.60
C VAL A 161 14.45 -14.59 5.86
N LEU A 162 15.01 -14.99 6.98
CA LEU A 162 14.32 -15.08 8.26
C LEU A 162 14.99 -14.19 9.30
N PRO A 163 14.23 -13.39 10.06
CA PRO A 163 14.77 -12.70 11.22
C PRO A 163 15.25 -13.73 12.26
N PHE A 164 16.40 -13.47 12.87
CA PHE A 164 17.02 -14.36 13.82
C PHE A 164 17.37 -13.56 15.08
N ASN A 165 16.91 -13.97 16.23
CA ASN A 165 17.16 -13.26 17.47
C ASN A 165 17.34 -14.25 18.61
N LYS A 166 18.43 -14.12 19.36
CA LYS A 166 18.74 -14.96 20.55
C LYS A 166 18.58 -16.46 20.27
N PHE A 167 19.13 -16.94 19.15
CA PHE A 167 19.03 -18.34 18.69
C PHE A 167 17.60 -18.83 18.38
N ARG A 168 16.66 -17.91 18.13
CA ARG A 168 15.31 -18.24 17.68
C ARG A 168 15.04 -17.62 16.33
N ILE A 169 14.49 -18.42 15.43
CA ILE A 169 14.02 -17.97 14.12
C ILE A 169 12.68 -17.27 14.33
N GLY A 170 12.59 -16.00 13.93
CA GLY A 170 11.36 -15.24 13.92
C GLY A 170 10.52 -15.55 12.69
N ILE A 171 9.21 -15.45 12.85
CA ILE A 171 8.28 -15.44 11.72
C ILE A 171 8.04 -13.96 11.39
N PRO A 172 8.07 -13.56 10.11
CA PRO A 172 7.67 -12.20 9.71
C PRO A 172 6.26 -11.88 10.18
N GLU A 173 6.01 -10.66 10.64
CA GLU A 173 4.69 -10.20 11.11
C GLU A 173 3.63 -10.26 10.00
N ALA A 174 4.03 -10.01 8.76
CA ALA A 174 3.18 -10.03 7.58
C ALA A 174 4.00 -10.25 6.31
N LEU A 175 3.32 -10.52 5.21
CA LEU A 175 3.94 -10.67 3.88
C LEU A 175 4.43 -9.31 3.34
N SER A 176 3.71 -8.23 3.63
CA SER A 176 3.98 -6.88 3.14
C SER A 176 3.97 -5.86 4.29
N LYS A 177 4.87 -4.90 4.27
CA LYS A 177 4.85 -3.73 5.17
C LYS A 177 3.89 -2.64 4.68
N GLY A 178 3.36 -2.77 3.47
CA GLY A 178 2.41 -1.85 2.88
C GLY A 178 3.01 -0.56 2.31
N LEU A 179 4.32 -0.43 2.20
CA LEU A 179 4.94 0.81 1.70
C LEU A 179 4.63 1.07 0.23
N TYR A 180 4.58 0.02 -0.60
CA TYR A 180 4.19 0.16 -2.00
C TYR A 180 2.77 0.73 -2.11
N ASN A 181 1.84 0.20 -1.29
CA ASN A 181 0.45 0.67 -1.22
C ASN A 181 0.36 2.11 -0.75
N PHE A 182 1.11 2.45 0.30
CA PHE A 182 1.16 3.83 0.82
C PHE A 182 1.65 4.81 -0.24
N ASN A 183 2.72 4.48 -0.96
CA ASN A 183 3.26 5.28 -2.06
C ASN A 183 2.23 5.48 -3.18
N LEU A 184 1.53 4.41 -3.57
CA LEU A 184 0.48 4.47 -4.59
C LEU A 184 -0.68 5.38 -4.12
N LEU A 185 -1.21 5.14 -2.92
CA LEU A 185 -2.31 5.93 -2.36
C LEU A 185 -1.93 7.39 -2.17
N SER A 186 -0.71 7.67 -1.68
CA SER A 186 -0.19 9.03 -1.55
C SER A 186 -0.12 9.78 -2.89
N LYS A 187 0.32 9.09 -3.96
CA LYS A 187 0.31 9.64 -5.32
C LYS A 187 -1.11 9.89 -5.83
N LEU A 188 -2.03 8.97 -5.58
CA LEU A 188 -3.41 9.07 -6.04
C LEU A 188 -4.17 10.18 -5.31
N THR A 189 -3.90 10.40 -4.03
CA THR A 189 -4.55 11.44 -3.23
C THR A 189 -3.82 12.79 -3.24
N ARG A 190 -2.89 13.00 -4.18
CA ARG A 190 -2.05 14.22 -4.22
C ARG A 190 -2.83 15.53 -4.27
N ASN A 191 -4.00 15.55 -4.91
CA ASN A 191 -4.84 16.74 -4.99
C ASN A 191 -5.42 17.19 -3.65
N VAL A 192 -5.46 16.28 -2.68
CA VAL A 192 -5.97 16.54 -1.33
C VAL A 192 -4.91 16.31 -0.24
N ARG A 193 -3.63 16.24 -0.61
CA ARG A 193 -2.51 15.92 0.30
C ARG A 193 -2.38 16.84 1.52
N HIS A 194 -2.96 18.06 1.44
CA HIS A 194 -2.96 19.03 2.53
C HIS A 194 -4.24 19.00 3.38
N VAL A 195 -5.26 18.27 2.96
CA VAL A 195 -6.50 18.15 3.72
C VAL A 195 -6.26 17.19 4.90
N ARG A 196 -6.41 17.73 6.13
CA ARG A 196 -6.22 16.98 7.37
C ARG A 196 -7.55 16.56 8.03
N ASP A 197 -8.60 17.33 7.85
CA ASP A 197 -9.95 17.00 8.27
C ASP A 197 -10.72 16.45 7.05
N PHE A 198 -11.08 15.18 7.09
CA PHE A 198 -11.72 14.52 5.95
C PHE A 198 -13.15 15.00 5.70
N ASN A 199 -13.73 15.80 6.61
CA ASN A 199 -14.98 16.53 6.34
C ASN A 199 -14.78 17.64 5.30
N GLN A 200 -13.54 18.07 5.05
CA GLN A 200 -13.18 19.10 4.07
C GLN A 200 -12.79 18.52 2.70
N LEU A 201 -12.82 17.20 2.53
CA LEU A 201 -12.67 16.59 1.23
C LEU A 201 -13.81 16.99 0.29
N PRO A 202 -13.64 16.90 -1.04
CA PRO A 202 -14.72 17.15 -2.02
C PRO A 202 -16.02 16.42 -1.70
N THR A 203 -15.95 15.23 -1.08
CA THR A 203 -17.06 14.57 -0.39
C THR A 203 -16.57 14.17 1.00
N PRO A 204 -17.20 14.62 2.09
CA PRO A 204 -16.88 14.20 3.45
C PRO A 204 -16.74 12.69 3.59
N PHE A 205 -15.69 12.25 4.29
CA PHE A 205 -15.28 10.86 4.32
C PHE A 205 -14.83 10.41 5.70
N LEU A 206 -15.09 9.15 6.01
CA LEU A 206 -14.45 8.42 7.10
C LEU A 206 -14.14 6.99 6.69
N CYS A 207 -13.16 6.38 7.35
CA CYS A 207 -12.95 4.95 7.26
C CYS A 207 -12.69 4.34 8.64
N ILE A 208 -12.78 3.01 8.70
CA ILE A 208 -12.66 2.28 9.97
C ILE A 208 -11.34 1.53 10.00
N GLY A 209 -10.62 1.66 11.11
CA GLY A 209 -9.55 0.77 11.53
C GLY A 209 -9.97 -0.04 12.74
N THR A 210 -9.24 -1.11 13.06
CA THR A 210 -9.39 -1.88 14.29
C THR A 210 -8.12 -1.75 15.12
N ASN A 211 -8.22 -1.23 16.35
CA ASN A 211 -7.12 -1.27 17.29
C ASN A 211 -6.88 -2.73 17.70
N ILE A 212 -5.70 -3.28 17.37
CA ILE A 212 -5.40 -4.72 17.57
C ILE A 212 -5.23 -5.07 19.05
N GLU A 213 -4.87 -4.11 19.89
CA GLU A 213 -4.66 -4.33 21.33
C GLU A 213 -5.98 -4.45 22.07
N THR A 214 -7.01 -3.72 21.63
CA THR A 214 -8.31 -3.63 22.32
C THR A 214 -9.45 -4.32 21.58
N GLY A 215 -9.28 -4.61 20.29
CA GLY A 215 -10.32 -5.13 19.39
C GLY A 215 -11.42 -4.11 19.07
N LYS A 216 -11.26 -2.84 19.47
CA LYS A 216 -12.25 -1.79 19.23
C LYS A 216 -12.07 -1.15 17.86
N GLN A 217 -13.17 -0.71 17.28
CA GLN A 217 -13.11 0.13 16.08
C GLN A 217 -12.50 1.50 16.37
N VAL A 218 -11.78 2.04 15.40
CA VAL A 218 -11.25 3.39 15.39
C VAL A 218 -11.78 4.10 14.15
N VAL A 219 -12.44 5.23 14.34
CA VAL A 219 -12.96 6.05 13.24
C VAL A 219 -11.84 6.98 12.75
N LEU A 220 -11.41 6.78 11.53
CA LEU A 220 -10.37 7.55 10.87
C LEU A 220 -11.04 8.61 9.97
N ASN A 221 -11.16 9.84 10.46
CA ASN A 221 -11.79 10.98 9.79
C ASN A 221 -10.88 12.20 9.69
N LYS A 222 -9.62 12.04 10.08
CA LYS A 222 -8.59 13.10 10.07
C LYS A 222 -7.19 12.53 9.86
N GLY A 223 -6.21 13.40 9.62
CA GLY A 223 -4.79 13.03 9.48
C GLY A 223 -4.34 12.87 8.02
N ASN A 224 -3.54 11.87 7.73
CA ASN A 224 -3.09 11.55 6.38
C ASN A 224 -4.06 10.56 5.73
N LEU A 225 -4.74 10.98 4.66
CA LEU A 225 -5.77 10.16 4.00
C LEU A 225 -5.21 8.84 3.46
N ALA A 226 -4.01 8.87 2.83
CA ALA A 226 -3.38 7.65 2.32
C ALA A 226 -3.06 6.65 3.45
N GLN A 227 -2.60 7.16 4.60
CA GLN A 227 -2.31 6.33 5.78
C GLN A 227 -3.58 5.78 6.41
N ALA A 228 -4.64 6.58 6.49
CA ALA A 228 -5.94 6.14 7.01
C ALA A 228 -6.55 5.02 6.15
N MET A 229 -6.54 5.18 4.80
CA MET A 229 -6.99 4.14 3.88
C MET A 229 -6.15 2.87 4.00
N LEU A 230 -4.81 3.02 4.11
CA LEU A 230 -3.91 1.87 4.28
C LEU A 230 -4.18 1.13 5.60
N ALA A 231 -4.35 1.85 6.71
CA ALA A 231 -4.66 1.25 8.01
C ALA A 231 -6.00 0.51 8.00
N SER A 232 -7.02 1.12 7.35
CA SER A 232 -8.33 0.48 7.17
C SER A 232 -8.26 -0.81 6.33
N ALA A 233 -7.27 -0.92 5.42
CA ALA A 233 -7.07 -2.06 4.53
C ALA A 233 -5.90 -2.98 4.97
N ALA A 234 -5.35 -2.80 6.16
CA ALA A 234 -4.24 -3.60 6.68
C ALA A 234 -4.72 -4.98 7.17
N PHE A 235 -5.08 -5.86 6.21
CA PHE A 235 -5.59 -7.20 6.52
C PHE A 235 -4.52 -8.02 7.25
N PRO A 236 -4.85 -8.60 8.43
CA PRO A 236 -3.90 -9.34 9.26
C PRO A 236 -3.18 -10.45 8.49
N SER A 237 -1.90 -10.62 8.73
CA SER A 237 -0.96 -11.56 8.08
C SER A 237 -0.61 -11.22 6.63
N LEU A 238 -1.40 -10.45 5.89
CA LEU A 238 -1.02 -9.93 4.57
C LEU A 238 -0.24 -8.61 4.70
N PHE A 239 -0.73 -7.72 5.55
CA PHE A 239 -0.08 -6.42 5.80
C PHE A 239 0.27 -6.24 7.27
N SER A 240 1.40 -5.58 7.52
CA SER A 240 1.78 -5.19 8.88
C SER A 240 0.78 -4.18 9.45
N PRO A 241 0.51 -4.24 10.76
CA PRO A 241 -0.28 -3.22 11.44
C PRO A 241 0.30 -1.82 11.24
N ILE A 242 -0.56 -0.81 11.18
CA ILE A 242 -0.19 0.59 10.97
C ILE A 242 -0.42 1.38 12.25
N GLU A 243 0.62 2.08 12.72
CA GLU A 243 0.50 2.96 13.87
C GLU A 243 -0.01 4.34 13.44
N ILE A 244 -1.12 4.79 14.05
CA ILE A 244 -1.69 6.13 13.89
C ILE A 244 -2.04 6.67 15.28
N ASP A 245 -1.52 7.85 15.62
CA ASP A 245 -1.78 8.54 16.90
C ASP A 245 -1.50 7.65 18.14
N GLY A 246 -0.52 6.75 18.06
CA GLY A 246 -0.13 5.82 19.13
C GLY A 246 -1.02 4.57 19.23
N GLU A 247 -1.98 4.38 18.35
CA GLU A 247 -2.79 3.17 18.25
C GLU A 247 -2.29 2.27 17.13
N LEU A 248 -2.14 0.97 17.40
CA LEU A 248 -1.72 -0.03 16.43
C LEU A 248 -2.96 -0.61 15.73
N LEU A 249 -3.13 -0.27 14.45
CA LEU A 249 -4.33 -0.53 13.68
C LEU A 249 -4.14 -1.66 12.66
N VAL A 250 -5.18 -2.48 12.52
CA VAL A 250 -5.36 -3.46 11.45
C VAL A 250 -6.67 -3.18 10.72
N ASP A 251 -6.99 -4.01 9.71
CA ASP A 251 -8.19 -3.89 8.89
C ASP A 251 -9.45 -3.66 9.73
N GLY A 252 -10.21 -2.64 9.34
CA GLY A 252 -11.44 -2.25 10.03
C GLY A 252 -12.52 -3.32 10.03
N GLY A 253 -12.48 -4.23 9.06
CA GLY A 253 -13.44 -5.34 8.93
C GLY A 253 -13.46 -6.28 10.12
N VAL A 254 -12.41 -6.29 10.95
CA VAL A 254 -12.35 -7.09 12.19
C VAL A 254 -13.38 -6.56 13.21
N ALA A 255 -13.50 -5.25 13.40
CA ALA A 255 -14.39 -4.64 14.38
C ALA A 255 -15.73 -4.16 13.77
N ASN A 256 -15.66 -3.48 12.62
CA ASN A 256 -16.82 -2.90 11.94
C ASN A 256 -16.63 -2.88 10.43
N ASN A 257 -17.16 -3.90 9.74
CA ASN A 257 -17.01 -4.01 8.29
C ASN A 257 -18.02 -3.16 7.47
N TYR A 258 -19.01 -2.53 8.12
CA TYR A 258 -20.05 -1.75 7.45
C TYR A 258 -20.47 -0.57 8.33
N PRO A 259 -19.83 0.63 8.15
CA PRO A 259 -19.92 1.76 9.07
C PRO A 259 -21.17 2.63 8.86
N ILE A 260 -22.36 2.04 8.95
CA ILE A 260 -23.64 2.74 8.72
C ILE A 260 -23.94 3.80 9.79
N GLU A 261 -23.66 3.49 11.05
CA GLU A 261 -23.91 4.39 12.20
C GLU A 261 -23.01 5.62 12.11
N GLU A 262 -21.73 5.41 11.73
CA GLU A 262 -20.75 6.47 11.57
C GLU A 262 -21.11 7.42 10.44
N VAL A 263 -21.65 6.90 9.32
CA VAL A 263 -22.11 7.73 8.20
C VAL A 263 -23.40 8.48 8.55
N ARG A 264 -24.31 7.88 9.33
CA ARG A 264 -25.48 8.60 9.88
C ARG A 264 -25.06 9.73 10.81
N ASN A 265 -24.05 9.51 11.63
CA ASN A 265 -23.50 10.53 12.54
C ASN A 265 -22.82 11.70 11.80
N LEU A 266 -22.37 11.52 10.55
CA LEU A 266 -21.94 12.62 9.69
C LEU A 266 -23.12 13.50 9.24
N GLY A 267 -24.36 13.03 9.37
CA GLY A 267 -25.56 13.76 8.99
C GLY A 267 -26.29 13.21 7.77
N ALA A 268 -26.09 11.94 7.41
CA ALA A 268 -26.82 11.29 6.32
C ALA A 268 -28.25 10.94 6.74
N ASP A 269 -29.22 11.41 5.95
CA ASP A 269 -30.66 11.09 6.13
C ASP A 269 -31.01 9.75 5.45
N ILE A 270 -30.42 9.50 4.28
CA ILE A 270 -30.64 8.30 3.45
C ILE A 270 -29.31 7.59 3.24
N ILE A 271 -29.29 6.28 3.42
CA ILE A 271 -28.11 5.44 3.22
C ILE A 271 -28.29 4.56 1.99
N ILE A 272 -27.33 4.69 1.05
CA ILE A 272 -27.05 3.67 0.04
C ILE A 272 -25.91 2.82 0.60
N GLY A 273 -26.13 1.53 0.78
CA GLY A 273 -25.11 0.67 1.36
C GLY A 273 -24.76 -0.51 0.45
N VAL A 274 -23.48 -0.69 0.22
CA VAL A 274 -22.93 -1.75 -0.65
C VAL A 274 -22.20 -2.76 0.22
N ASN A 275 -22.69 -3.98 0.25
CA ASN A 275 -22.09 -5.07 1.01
C ASN A 275 -21.47 -6.10 0.06
N VAL A 276 -20.15 -6.23 0.13
CA VAL A 276 -19.35 -7.21 -0.64
C VAL A 276 -18.79 -8.33 0.26
N GLN A 277 -19.22 -8.38 1.51
CA GLN A 277 -18.84 -9.41 2.46
C GLN A 277 -19.66 -10.68 2.23
N ASP A 278 -19.01 -11.85 2.27
CA ASP A 278 -19.70 -13.13 2.28
C ASP A 278 -20.33 -13.43 3.64
N GLY A 279 -21.27 -14.35 3.65
CA GLY A 279 -21.66 -15.05 4.86
C GLY A 279 -20.53 -15.95 5.40
N LEU A 280 -20.80 -16.63 6.51
CA LEU A 280 -19.86 -17.63 7.04
C LEU A 280 -19.69 -18.78 6.03
N ALA A 281 -18.45 -19.18 5.80
CA ALA A 281 -18.12 -20.27 4.91
C ALA A 281 -18.43 -21.61 5.58
N ASP A 282 -18.90 -22.57 4.79
CA ASP A 282 -19.13 -23.94 5.24
C ASP A 282 -17.80 -24.66 5.50
N ARG A 283 -17.85 -25.70 6.35
CA ARG A 283 -16.68 -26.53 6.69
C ARG A 283 -15.91 -27.03 5.47
N SER A 284 -16.61 -27.34 4.38
CA SER A 284 -16.01 -27.83 3.12
C SER A 284 -15.14 -26.78 2.42
N GLN A 285 -15.36 -25.50 2.69
CA GLN A 285 -14.64 -24.37 2.11
C GLN A 285 -13.44 -23.91 2.96
N LEU A 286 -13.39 -24.27 4.24
CA LEU A 286 -12.33 -23.89 5.20
C LEU A 286 -11.09 -24.79 5.05
N LYS A 287 -10.50 -24.83 3.83
CA LYS A 287 -9.42 -25.75 3.49
C LYS A 287 -8.01 -25.13 3.55
N ASN A 288 -7.89 -23.82 3.69
CA ASN A 288 -6.60 -23.11 3.74
C ASN A 288 -6.58 -22.00 4.78
N ALA A 289 -5.36 -21.62 5.19
CA ALA A 289 -5.15 -20.61 6.24
C ALA A 289 -5.84 -19.27 5.95
N THR A 290 -5.80 -18.80 4.70
CA THR A 290 -6.45 -17.52 4.31
C THR A 290 -7.96 -17.57 4.53
N LYS A 291 -8.64 -18.66 4.11
CA LYS A 291 -10.09 -18.80 4.32
C LYS A 291 -10.45 -18.92 5.80
N ILE A 292 -9.63 -19.62 6.58
CA ILE A 292 -9.83 -19.74 8.04
C ILE A 292 -9.66 -18.36 8.69
N LEU A 293 -8.63 -17.60 8.32
CA LEU A 293 -8.40 -16.27 8.85
C LEU A 293 -9.54 -15.31 8.50
N VAL A 294 -9.99 -15.29 7.23
CA VAL A 294 -11.17 -14.52 6.80
C VAL A 294 -12.42 -14.92 7.60
N GLN A 295 -12.63 -16.22 7.84
CA GLN A 295 -13.74 -16.69 8.67
C GLN A 295 -13.67 -16.11 10.09
N ILE A 296 -12.50 -16.21 10.73
CA ILE A 296 -12.30 -15.71 12.10
C ILE A 296 -12.53 -14.21 12.18
N THR A 297 -11.99 -13.42 11.25
CA THR A 297 -12.17 -11.97 11.22
C THR A 297 -13.64 -11.57 10.96
N ASN A 298 -14.39 -12.40 10.25
CA ASN A 298 -15.78 -12.13 9.89
C ASN A 298 -16.82 -12.54 10.95
N LEU A 299 -16.46 -13.41 11.90
CA LEU A 299 -17.43 -13.97 12.87
C LEU A 299 -18.28 -12.91 13.56
N GLN A 300 -17.65 -11.87 14.09
CA GLN A 300 -18.36 -10.80 14.81
C GLN A 300 -19.11 -9.83 13.88
N SER A 301 -18.53 -9.53 12.73
CA SER A 301 -19.10 -8.54 11.80
C SER A 301 -20.34 -9.06 11.11
N ILE A 302 -20.42 -10.36 10.79
CA ILE A 302 -21.58 -11.00 10.15
C ILE A 302 -22.82 -10.99 11.07
N GLU A 303 -22.63 -11.25 12.35
CA GLU A 303 -23.75 -11.22 13.30
C GLU A 303 -24.37 -9.82 13.40
N LYS A 304 -23.53 -8.79 13.50
CA LYS A 304 -23.96 -7.38 13.54
C LYS A 304 -24.61 -6.93 12.23
N MET A 305 -24.27 -7.57 11.11
CA MET A 305 -24.73 -7.16 9.78
C MET A 305 -26.25 -7.29 9.59
N LYS A 306 -26.90 -8.24 10.26
CA LYS A 306 -28.36 -8.43 10.15
C LYS A 306 -29.15 -7.16 10.50
N ASN A 307 -28.79 -6.48 11.58
CA ASN A 307 -29.45 -5.23 11.98
C ASN A 307 -29.09 -4.09 11.03
N LYS A 308 -27.82 -4.00 10.60
CA LYS A 308 -27.34 -2.96 9.69
C LYS A 308 -28.00 -3.00 8.32
N ILE A 309 -28.36 -4.18 7.82
CA ILE A 309 -29.12 -4.33 6.57
C ILE A 309 -30.51 -3.71 6.71
N GLN A 310 -31.18 -3.90 7.84
CA GLN A 310 -32.51 -3.33 8.09
C GLN A 310 -32.48 -1.80 8.17
N ASP A 311 -31.38 -1.23 8.67
CA ASP A 311 -31.18 0.21 8.79
C ASP A 311 -30.72 0.88 7.48
N THR A 312 -30.44 0.09 6.44
CA THR A 312 -29.99 0.58 5.13
C THR A 312 -31.18 0.86 4.21
N ASN A 313 -31.32 2.10 3.73
CA ASN A 313 -32.45 2.49 2.88
C ASN A 313 -32.42 1.83 1.49
N ILE A 314 -31.25 1.82 0.84
CA ILE A 314 -31.01 1.11 -0.42
C ILE A 314 -29.82 0.17 -0.21
N TYR A 315 -30.11 -1.11 -0.02
CA TYR A 315 -29.12 -2.14 0.19
C TYR A 315 -28.76 -2.82 -1.14
N ILE A 316 -27.46 -2.86 -1.45
CA ILE A 316 -26.90 -3.45 -2.67
C ILE A 316 -25.94 -4.55 -2.27
N ASN A 317 -26.21 -5.78 -2.73
CA ASN A 317 -25.38 -6.94 -2.46
C ASN A 317 -25.05 -7.67 -3.78
N PRO A 318 -23.88 -7.40 -4.39
CA PRO A 318 -23.45 -8.06 -5.62
C PRO A 318 -23.29 -9.58 -5.46
N ASP A 319 -23.64 -10.35 -6.48
CA ASP A 319 -23.42 -11.81 -6.51
C ASP A 319 -21.96 -12.14 -6.89
N ILE A 320 -21.12 -12.13 -5.87
CA ILE A 320 -19.66 -12.31 -5.96
C ILE A 320 -19.14 -13.47 -5.10
N LYS A 321 -20.01 -14.43 -4.76
CA LYS A 321 -19.66 -15.57 -3.90
C LYS A 321 -18.56 -16.46 -4.46
N ASN A 322 -18.40 -16.50 -5.79
CA ASN A 322 -17.41 -17.32 -6.47
C ASN A 322 -15.99 -16.69 -6.47
N TYR A 323 -15.84 -15.45 -6.00
CA TYR A 323 -14.55 -14.75 -5.96
C TYR A 323 -13.98 -14.77 -4.53
N GLY A 324 -12.65 -14.88 -4.43
CA GLY A 324 -11.93 -14.76 -3.16
C GLY A 324 -11.51 -13.33 -2.87
N VAL A 325 -11.10 -13.07 -1.62
CA VAL A 325 -10.58 -11.74 -1.19
C VAL A 325 -9.28 -11.33 -1.88
N ILE A 326 -8.59 -12.28 -2.54
CA ILE A 326 -7.35 -12.06 -3.30
C ILE A 326 -7.53 -12.26 -4.82
N SER A 327 -8.76 -12.38 -5.34
CA SER A 327 -9.05 -12.59 -6.76
C SER A 327 -8.93 -11.28 -7.58
N PHE A 328 -7.79 -10.59 -7.49
CA PHE A 328 -7.56 -9.32 -8.17
C PHE A 328 -7.47 -9.48 -9.70
N ASP A 329 -7.13 -10.67 -10.18
CA ASP A 329 -7.13 -11.04 -11.60
C ASP A 329 -8.54 -11.03 -12.23
N LYS A 330 -9.59 -11.08 -11.41
CA LYS A 330 -11.01 -11.06 -11.79
C LYS A 330 -11.67 -9.68 -11.69
N GLY A 331 -10.87 -8.62 -11.62
CA GLY A 331 -11.36 -7.27 -11.35
C GLY A 331 -12.49 -6.82 -12.27
N LYS A 332 -12.37 -7.04 -13.59
CA LYS A 332 -13.42 -6.66 -14.58
C LYS A 332 -14.75 -7.37 -14.33
N GLU A 333 -14.69 -8.67 -14.06
CA GLU A 333 -15.88 -9.48 -13.79
C GLU A 333 -16.58 -9.00 -12.49
N ILE A 334 -15.80 -8.69 -11.46
CA ILE A 334 -16.31 -8.21 -10.17
C ILE A 334 -16.94 -6.82 -10.31
N VAL A 335 -16.34 -5.90 -11.06
CA VAL A 335 -16.94 -4.58 -11.37
C VAL A 335 -18.29 -4.76 -12.06
N GLN A 336 -18.37 -5.63 -13.07
CA GLN A 336 -19.62 -5.93 -13.76
C GLN A 336 -20.69 -6.45 -12.81
N LYS A 337 -20.36 -7.35 -11.87
CA LYS A 337 -21.30 -7.82 -10.85
C LYS A 337 -21.81 -6.69 -9.95
N GLY A 338 -20.97 -5.70 -9.68
CA GLY A 338 -21.39 -4.47 -9.00
C GLY A 338 -22.41 -3.66 -9.79
N GLU A 339 -22.18 -3.48 -11.10
CA GLU A 339 -23.10 -2.81 -12.01
C GLU A 339 -24.45 -3.55 -12.06
N GLU A 340 -24.45 -4.87 -12.30
CA GLU A 340 -25.65 -5.71 -12.35
C GLU A 340 -26.50 -5.57 -11.05
N ALA A 341 -25.84 -5.62 -9.88
CA ALA A 341 -26.52 -5.48 -8.59
C ALA A 341 -27.12 -4.08 -8.38
N ALA A 342 -26.44 -3.03 -8.80
CA ALA A 342 -26.92 -1.67 -8.69
C ALA A 342 -28.07 -1.39 -9.68
N PHE A 343 -28.01 -1.93 -10.89
CA PHE A 343 -29.10 -1.84 -11.85
C PHE A 343 -30.39 -2.54 -11.38
N SER A 344 -30.28 -3.60 -10.58
CA SER A 344 -31.47 -4.25 -10.00
C SER A 344 -32.30 -3.35 -9.07
N VAL A 345 -31.70 -2.28 -8.55
CA VAL A 345 -32.32 -1.28 -7.69
C VAL A 345 -32.28 0.14 -8.29
N TYR A 346 -32.02 0.24 -9.61
CA TYR A 346 -31.84 1.51 -10.31
C TYR A 346 -32.97 2.52 -10.07
N GLU A 347 -34.23 2.10 -10.16
CA GLU A 347 -35.40 2.97 -9.94
C GLU A 347 -35.38 3.61 -8.55
N LYS A 348 -34.94 2.87 -7.53
CA LYS A 348 -34.81 3.40 -6.16
C LYS A 348 -33.66 4.42 -6.05
N ILE A 349 -32.54 4.16 -6.74
CA ILE A 349 -31.41 5.08 -6.80
C ILE A 349 -31.81 6.34 -7.56
N HIS A 350 -32.40 6.18 -8.74
CA HIS A 350 -32.79 7.29 -9.60
C HIS A 350 -33.84 8.21 -8.95
N ALA A 351 -34.78 7.65 -8.21
CA ALA A 351 -35.76 8.43 -7.44
C ALA A 351 -35.11 9.39 -6.42
N LEU A 352 -33.87 9.15 -5.98
CA LEU A 352 -33.13 10.07 -5.12
C LEU A 352 -32.66 11.32 -5.89
N ALA A 353 -32.45 11.22 -7.21
CA ALA A 353 -32.06 12.36 -8.04
C ALA A 353 -33.18 13.40 -8.14
N ASP A 354 -34.47 13.01 -8.00
CA ASP A 354 -35.61 13.93 -8.00
C ASP A 354 -35.58 14.96 -6.86
N TYR A 355 -34.91 14.62 -5.75
CA TYR A 355 -34.73 15.53 -4.62
C TYR A 355 -33.50 16.43 -4.76
N GLN A 356 -32.74 16.30 -5.84
CA GLN A 356 -31.50 17.03 -6.07
C GLN A 356 -31.57 17.82 -7.38
N LYS A 357 -30.70 18.82 -7.53
CA LYS A 357 -30.44 19.38 -8.86
C LYS A 357 -29.71 18.31 -9.68
N PRO A 358 -29.92 18.24 -11.00
CA PRO A 358 -29.19 17.31 -11.85
C PRO A 358 -27.69 17.37 -11.55
N TYR A 359 -27.10 16.24 -11.19
CA TYR A 359 -25.71 16.15 -10.78
C TYR A 359 -24.98 15.12 -11.63
N GLN A 360 -23.87 15.57 -12.20
CA GLN A 360 -22.90 14.69 -12.83
C GLN A 360 -21.55 14.93 -12.14
N LYS A 361 -20.95 13.88 -11.60
CA LYS A 361 -19.64 14.00 -10.95
C LYS A 361 -18.58 14.35 -12.01
N PRO A 362 -17.91 15.50 -11.89
CA PRO A 362 -16.92 15.91 -12.87
C PRO A 362 -15.71 14.97 -12.83
N LYS A 363 -15.05 14.82 -13.99
CA LYS A 363 -13.75 14.15 -14.04
C LYS A 363 -12.72 14.98 -13.31
N LEU A 364 -12.05 14.38 -12.32
CA LEU A 364 -10.98 15.05 -11.58
C LEU A 364 -9.82 15.38 -12.53
N GLN A 365 -9.44 16.64 -12.58
CA GLN A 365 -8.21 17.09 -13.21
C GLN A 365 -7.09 17.01 -12.19
N LEU A 366 -6.18 16.06 -12.41
CA LEU A 366 -5.05 15.88 -11.51
C LEU A 366 -4.08 17.06 -11.62
N GLU A 367 -3.60 17.55 -10.48
CA GLU A 367 -2.49 18.49 -10.43
C GLU A 367 -1.27 17.93 -11.18
N LYS A 368 -0.43 18.84 -11.70
CA LYS A 368 0.84 18.45 -12.30
C LYS A 368 1.65 17.62 -11.30
N ASP A 369 2.29 16.58 -11.78
CA ASP A 369 3.20 15.76 -10.97
C ASP A 369 4.51 16.56 -10.73
N SER A 370 4.42 17.53 -9.81
CA SER A 370 5.54 18.40 -9.46
C SER A 370 5.50 18.69 -7.97
N LEU A 371 6.54 18.28 -7.28
CA LEU A 371 6.81 18.52 -5.87
C LEU A 371 8.03 19.43 -5.73
N GLN A 372 8.01 20.33 -4.75
CA GLN A 372 9.17 21.15 -4.42
C GLN A 372 9.27 21.29 -2.90
N PHE A 373 10.25 20.60 -2.31
CA PHE A 373 10.47 20.64 -0.87
C PHE A 373 11.49 21.69 -0.50
N ARG A 374 11.13 22.55 0.44
CA ARG A 374 12.07 23.47 1.07
C ARG A 374 12.83 22.80 2.20
N HIS A 375 12.12 22.02 2.99
CA HIS A 375 12.69 21.30 4.12
C HIS A 375 12.26 19.85 4.09
N VAL A 376 13.14 18.98 4.58
CA VAL A 376 12.83 17.58 4.88
C VAL A 376 13.08 17.39 6.36
N TYR A 377 12.04 17.00 7.08
CA TYR A 377 12.09 16.67 8.49
C TYR A 377 12.01 15.17 8.69
N THR A 378 12.68 14.68 9.73
CA THR A 378 12.57 13.30 10.19
C THR A 378 12.24 13.34 11.66
N ASN A 379 11.53 12.35 12.16
CA ASN A 379 11.45 12.11 13.58
C ASN A 379 12.85 11.82 14.16
N GLU A 380 12.97 11.86 15.47
CA GLU A 380 14.21 11.49 16.15
C GLU A 380 14.53 10.01 15.93
N LEU A 381 15.78 9.73 15.51
CA LEU A 381 16.29 8.41 15.21
C LEU A 381 17.40 8.05 16.21
N LYS A 382 17.37 6.81 16.70
CA LYS A 382 18.34 6.32 17.70
C LYS A 382 19.69 5.94 17.08
N ASN A 383 19.65 5.26 15.93
CA ASN A 383 20.84 4.66 15.32
C ASN A 383 21.28 5.40 14.05
N PHE A 384 20.38 6.12 13.39
CA PHE A 384 20.67 6.84 12.15
C PHE A 384 20.56 8.35 12.38
N ASN A 385 21.20 9.13 11.52
CA ASN A 385 21.09 10.58 11.54
C ASN A 385 20.33 11.07 10.29
N LYS A 386 19.93 12.33 10.32
CA LYS A 386 19.23 12.97 9.21
C LYS A 386 20.04 12.91 7.90
N ASP A 387 21.37 13.07 7.97
CA ASP A 387 22.22 13.07 6.79
C ASP A 387 22.23 11.71 6.08
N TYR A 388 22.18 10.61 6.84
CA TYR A 388 22.03 9.27 6.29
C TYR A 388 20.71 9.15 5.49
N VAL A 389 19.60 9.62 6.08
CA VAL A 389 18.28 9.58 5.44
C VAL A 389 18.26 10.45 4.18
N LEU A 390 18.74 11.70 4.26
CA LEU A 390 18.84 12.61 3.12
C LEU A 390 19.75 12.04 2.02
N GLY A 391 20.84 11.42 2.42
CA GLY A 391 21.71 10.71 1.54
C GLY A 391 20.99 9.63 0.71
N LYS A 392 20.17 8.82 1.33
CA LYS A 392 19.40 7.75 0.66
C LYS A 392 18.23 8.26 -0.20
N LEU A 393 17.68 9.45 0.11
CA LEU A 393 16.59 10.04 -0.68
C LEU A 393 17.00 10.48 -2.10
N HIS A 394 18.27 10.75 -2.34
CA HIS A 394 18.84 11.12 -3.64
C HIS A 394 18.31 12.40 -4.31
N PHE A 395 17.56 13.24 -3.62
CA PHE A 395 17.13 14.50 -4.16
C PHE A 395 17.62 15.71 -3.34
N LYS A 396 17.77 16.83 -4.02
CA LYS A 396 18.14 18.10 -3.37
C LYS A 396 16.88 18.89 -3.06
N THR A 397 16.80 19.40 -1.83
CA THR A 397 15.81 20.41 -1.46
C THR A 397 15.88 21.60 -2.43
N SER A 398 14.77 22.25 -2.70
CA SER A 398 14.61 23.35 -3.66
C SER A 398 14.56 22.97 -5.16
N LYS A 399 14.88 21.74 -5.56
CA LYS A 399 14.63 21.29 -6.93
C LYS A 399 13.22 20.76 -7.10
N LYS A 400 12.66 20.95 -8.31
CA LYS A 400 11.40 20.31 -8.69
C LYS A 400 11.61 18.80 -8.83
N LEU A 401 10.70 18.03 -8.27
CA LEU A 401 10.69 16.58 -8.24
C LEU A 401 9.33 16.09 -8.73
N THR A 402 9.28 14.85 -9.15
CA THR A 402 8.02 14.11 -9.39
C THR A 402 7.70 13.18 -8.22
N TYR A 403 6.48 12.69 -8.13
CA TYR A 403 6.16 11.60 -7.20
C TYR A 403 7.00 10.34 -7.47
N ALA A 404 7.39 10.10 -8.72
CA ALA A 404 8.29 9.00 -9.07
C ALA A 404 9.68 9.18 -8.44
N ASP A 405 10.22 10.42 -8.44
CA ASP A 405 11.51 10.72 -7.80
C ASP A 405 11.43 10.53 -6.28
N LEU A 406 10.34 11.03 -5.66
CA LEU A 406 10.09 10.83 -4.23
C LEU A 406 10.00 9.33 -3.89
N GLN A 407 9.18 8.58 -4.62
CA GLN A 407 9.01 7.14 -4.43
C GLN A 407 10.33 6.38 -4.62
N SER A 408 11.15 6.77 -5.60
CA SER A 408 12.48 6.19 -5.80
C SER A 408 13.38 6.39 -4.59
N GLY A 409 13.41 7.59 -4.02
CA GLY A 409 14.16 7.87 -2.79
C GLY A 409 13.65 7.08 -1.59
N ILE A 410 12.34 7.05 -1.40
CA ILE A 410 11.69 6.26 -0.32
C ILE A 410 11.98 4.77 -0.49
N ASN A 411 11.89 4.24 -1.70
CA ASN A 411 12.23 2.85 -1.99
C ASN A 411 13.71 2.54 -1.72
N THR A 412 14.61 3.51 -1.93
CA THR A 412 16.03 3.35 -1.57
C THR A 412 16.22 3.23 -0.06
N ILE A 413 15.50 4.00 0.74
CA ILE A 413 15.50 3.85 2.20
C ILE A 413 14.95 2.48 2.60
N ASN A 414 13.82 2.07 2.01
CA ASN A 414 13.19 0.77 2.30
C ASN A 414 14.08 -0.41 1.94
N ALA A 415 14.79 -0.34 0.80
CA ALA A 415 15.70 -1.39 0.33
C ALA A 415 16.79 -1.72 1.35
N THR A 416 17.21 -0.76 2.18
CA THR A 416 18.20 -0.99 3.25
C THR A 416 17.70 -1.94 4.34
N GLN A 417 16.38 -2.12 4.48
CA GLN A 417 15.73 -2.86 5.56
C GLN A 417 16.12 -2.37 6.97
N ASN A 418 16.60 -1.14 7.08
CA ASN A 418 16.97 -0.52 8.35
C ASN A 418 15.76 0.06 9.09
N PHE A 419 14.63 0.19 8.40
CA PHE A 419 13.36 0.68 8.93
C PHE A 419 12.26 -0.37 8.74
N SER A 420 11.47 -0.57 9.78
CA SER A 420 10.32 -1.48 9.78
C SER A 420 9.09 -0.81 9.18
N ALA A 421 8.91 0.50 9.42
CA ALA A 421 7.84 1.28 8.83
C ALA A 421 8.38 2.64 8.33
N ILE A 422 7.83 3.10 7.21
CA ILE A 422 8.13 4.37 6.57
C ILE A 422 6.80 5.01 6.17
N SER A 423 6.55 6.22 6.65
CA SER A 423 5.44 7.04 6.17
C SER A 423 5.91 8.48 5.98
N TYR A 424 5.16 9.24 5.19
CA TYR A 424 5.47 10.65 4.97
C TYR A 424 4.21 11.48 4.78
N SER A 425 4.34 12.77 5.06
CA SER A 425 3.30 13.75 4.85
C SER A 425 3.88 15.05 4.32
N PHE A 426 3.00 15.84 3.70
CA PHE A 426 3.35 17.14 3.14
C PHE A 426 2.71 18.23 3.99
N GLU A 427 3.48 19.26 4.31
CA GLU A 427 2.97 20.45 4.97
C GLU A 427 3.18 21.67 4.09
N PRO A 428 2.13 22.47 3.86
CA PRO A 428 2.25 23.70 3.09
C PRO A 428 3.13 24.71 3.83
N GLY A 429 3.95 25.45 3.10
CA GLY A 429 4.77 26.53 3.61
C GLY A 429 4.76 27.73 2.67
N GLU A 430 5.18 28.90 3.12
CA GLU A 430 5.14 30.17 2.35
C GLU A 430 5.85 30.12 0.99
N ASN A 431 6.91 29.30 0.86
CA ASN A 431 7.73 29.21 -0.37
C ASN A 431 7.98 27.77 -0.82
N GLY A 432 6.97 26.90 -0.71
CA GLY A 432 7.06 25.48 -1.05
C GLY A 432 6.60 24.60 0.11
N GLU A 433 6.66 23.31 -0.11
CA GLU A 433 6.20 22.30 0.87
C GLU A 433 7.35 21.81 1.74
N SER A 434 7.03 21.34 2.94
CA SER A 434 7.92 20.54 3.76
C SER A 434 7.52 19.07 3.66
N LEU A 435 8.52 18.21 3.54
CA LEU A 435 8.34 16.76 3.61
C LEU A 435 8.65 16.29 5.03
N ASN A 436 7.67 15.73 5.71
CA ASN A 436 7.84 15.12 7.03
C ASN A 436 7.89 13.60 6.85
N LEU A 437 9.03 13.00 7.18
CA LEU A 437 9.25 11.56 7.18
C LEU A 437 9.09 11.02 8.59
N SER A 438 8.26 10.02 8.77
CA SER A 438 8.18 9.21 9.97
C SER A 438 8.80 7.85 9.71
N LEU A 439 9.87 7.55 10.41
CA LEU A 439 10.71 6.38 10.22
C LEU A 439 10.77 5.57 11.52
N VAL A 440 10.33 4.33 11.49
CA VAL A 440 10.45 3.40 12.62
C VAL A 440 11.67 2.51 12.37
N GLU A 441 12.68 2.61 13.21
CA GLU A 441 13.90 1.80 13.05
C GLU A 441 13.60 0.31 13.26
N ASN A 442 14.16 -0.53 12.38
CA ASN A 442 14.02 -1.98 12.48
C ASN A 442 14.81 -2.51 13.68
N PRO A 443 14.17 -3.14 14.67
CA PRO A 443 14.84 -3.72 15.82
C PRO A 443 15.65 -4.98 15.48
N THR A 444 15.33 -5.64 14.37
CA THR A 444 16.00 -6.88 13.94
C THR A 444 17.40 -6.56 13.42
N LYS A 445 18.40 -7.17 14.05
CA LYS A 445 19.79 -7.05 13.66
C LYS A 445 20.32 -8.30 12.95
N ASP A 446 19.80 -9.45 13.30
CA ASP A 446 20.29 -10.75 12.85
C ASP A 446 19.33 -11.36 11.84
N TYR A 447 19.89 -11.93 10.77
CA TYR A 447 19.15 -12.62 9.73
C TYR A 447 19.83 -13.94 9.39
N LEU A 448 19.03 -14.99 9.29
CA LEU A 448 19.40 -16.29 8.75
C LEU A 448 18.78 -16.43 7.37
N LYS A 449 19.63 -16.68 6.36
CA LYS A 449 19.19 -16.75 4.96
C LYS A 449 19.58 -18.08 4.36
N PHE A 450 18.77 -18.57 3.44
CA PHE A 450 18.96 -19.85 2.78
C PHE A 450 18.86 -19.72 1.26
N GLY A 451 19.66 -20.49 0.57
CA GLY A 451 19.62 -20.61 -0.88
C GLY A 451 20.09 -21.99 -1.33
N LEU A 452 19.82 -22.29 -2.58
CA LEU A 452 20.35 -23.48 -3.25
C LEU A 452 21.28 -23.00 -4.36
N HIS A 453 22.40 -23.71 -4.52
CA HIS A 453 23.37 -23.39 -5.53
C HIS A 453 23.69 -24.64 -6.35
N TYR A 454 23.76 -24.47 -7.66
CA TYR A 454 24.28 -25.47 -8.59
C TYR A 454 24.99 -24.77 -9.75
N ASP A 455 26.22 -25.18 -10.03
CA ASP A 455 26.94 -24.81 -11.25
C ASP A 455 27.91 -25.91 -11.71
N GLY A 456 28.48 -25.76 -12.91
CA GLY A 456 29.36 -26.76 -13.51
C GLY A 456 30.69 -26.94 -12.79
N LEU A 457 31.18 -25.90 -12.07
CA LEU A 457 32.47 -25.92 -11.39
C LEU A 457 32.32 -26.41 -9.93
N PHE A 458 31.38 -25.81 -9.18
CA PHE A 458 31.25 -26.05 -7.75
C PHE A 458 30.19 -27.10 -7.39
N LYS A 459 29.46 -27.61 -8.40
CA LYS A 459 28.39 -28.62 -8.24
C LYS A 459 27.25 -28.14 -7.34
N SER A 460 26.65 -29.06 -6.59
CA SER A 460 25.51 -28.78 -5.71
C SER A 460 25.96 -28.24 -4.36
N GLY A 461 25.18 -27.29 -3.82
CA GLY A 461 25.41 -26.79 -2.48
C GLY A 461 24.19 -26.12 -1.86
N VAL A 462 24.07 -26.20 -0.54
CA VAL A 462 23.14 -25.44 0.25
C VAL A 462 23.87 -24.19 0.75
N LEU A 463 23.34 -23.02 0.42
CA LEU A 463 23.83 -21.75 0.88
C LEU A 463 23.13 -21.36 2.17
N ILE A 464 23.90 -21.16 3.24
CA ILE A 464 23.45 -20.65 4.53
C ILE A 464 24.16 -19.34 4.79
N ASN A 465 23.42 -18.28 5.07
CA ASN A 465 23.97 -16.98 5.42
C ASN A 465 23.56 -16.53 6.81
N LEU A 466 24.52 -16.04 7.58
CA LEU A 466 24.33 -15.31 8.82
C LEU A 466 24.69 -13.84 8.56
N THR A 467 23.71 -12.95 8.70
CA THR A 467 23.94 -11.51 8.60
C THR A 467 23.66 -10.84 9.94
N HIS A 468 24.62 -10.06 10.44
CA HIS A 468 24.46 -9.22 11.61
C HIS A 468 24.63 -7.74 11.23
N LYS A 469 23.65 -6.92 11.52
CA LYS A 469 23.67 -5.46 11.29
C LYS A 469 24.00 -4.73 12.59
N LYS A 470 24.72 -3.61 12.48
CA LYS A 470 25.10 -2.78 13.63
C LYS A 470 25.99 -3.56 14.62
N ALA A 471 27.02 -4.21 14.08
CA ALA A 471 27.96 -5.04 14.85
C ALA A 471 28.94 -4.18 15.67
N LEU A 472 29.67 -3.29 15.03
CA LEU A 472 30.66 -2.38 15.63
C LEU A 472 30.24 -0.92 15.48
N PHE A 473 29.62 -0.54 14.37
CA PHE A 473 29.14 0.79 14.05
C PHE A 473 27.63 0.78 13.77
N LYS A 474 27.01 1.97 13.75
CA LYS A 474 25.56 2.10 13.55
C LYS A 474 25.08 1.69 12.14
N ASN A 475 25.96 1.73 11.16
CA ASN A 475 25.68 1.55 9.74
C ASN A 475 26.52 0.43 9.11
N ASP A 476 27.02 -0.50 9.90
CA ASP A 476 27.78 -1.64 9.40
C ASP A 476 26.94 -2.91 9.26
N ILE A 477 27.47 -3.82 8.46
CA ILE A 477 26.89 -5.13 8.20
C ILE A 477 28.03 -6.16 8.18
N ALA A 478 27.92 -7.19 9.01
CA ALA A 478 28.74 -8.38 8.94
C ALA A 478 27.91 -9.53 8.34
N SER A 479 28.42 -10.19 7.32
CA SER A 479 27.70 -11.24 6.61
C SER A 479 28.62 -12.42 6.33
N LEU A 480 28.23 -13.61 6.74
CA LEU A 480 28.95 -14.86 6.53
C LEU A 480 28.10 -15.81 5.69
N ASP A 481 28.55 -16.07 4.47
CA ASP A 481 28.01 -17.12 3.61
C ASP A 481 28.78 -18.43 3.83
N LEU A 482 28.06 -19.51 4.00
CA LEU A 482 28.58 -20.89 4.02
C LEU A 482 27.86 -21.68 2.93
N VAL A 483 28.62 -22.25 1.99
CA VAL A 483 28.10 -23.16 0.99
C VAL A 483 28.58 -24.56 1.33
N LEU A 484 27.60 -25.39 1.73
CA LEU A 484 27.81 -26.78 2.13
C LEU A 484 27.29 -27.69 1.04
N GLY A 485 28.14 -28.57 0.55
CA GLY A 485 27.78 -29.49 -0.54
C GLY A 485 29.02 -30.19 -1.09
N ASP A 486 29.05 -30.44 -2.39
CA ASP A 486 30.16 -31.14 -3.06
C ASP A 486 31.51 -30.42 -2.87
N ASN A 487 31.49 -29.10 -2.85
CA ASN A 487 32.66 -28.24 -2.68
C ASN A 487 32.40 -27.17 -1.62
N PHE A 488 33.15 -27.21 -0.55
CA PHE A 488 33.00 -26.25 0.55
C PHE A 488 33.49 -24.85 0.15
N ARG A 489 32.69 -23.84 0.50
CA ARG A 489 33.06 -22.44 0.30
C ARG A 489 32.54 -21.60 1.46
N TYR A 490 33.27 -20.52 1.78
CA TYR A 490 32.74 -19.45 2.60
C TYR A 490 33.05 -18.08 2.02
N ASN A 491 32.21 -17.09 2.37
CA ASN A 491 32.49 -15.68 2.11
C ASN A 491 32.04 -14.85 3.31
N LEU A 492 33.01 -14.29 4.02
CA LEU A 492 32.82 -13.32 5.08
C LEU A 492 32.95 -11.93 4.49
N ASP A 493 31.95 -11.10 4.65
CA ASP A 493 31.89 -9.73 4.16
C ASP A 493 31.55 -8.79 5.31
N TYR A 494 32.42 -7.85 5.65
CA TYR A 494 32.16 -6.79 6.60
C TYR A 494 32.14 -5.46 5.84
N TYR A 495 31.08 -4.70 5.93
CA TYR A 495 30.85 -3.52 5.13
C TYR A 495 30.25 -2.38 5.97
N ILE A 496 30.84 -1.18 5.87
CA ILE A 496 30.35 0.05 6.50
C ILE A 496 29.73 0.90 5.40
N ASP A 497 28.39 1.05 5.43
CA ASP A 497 27.61 1.84 4.46
C ASP A 497 27.55 3.31 4.89
N ASN A 498 28.33 4.16 4.26
CA ASN A 498 28.30 5.60 4.49
C ASN A 498 27.39 6.35 3.48
N GLY A 499 26.46 5.64 2.84
CA GLY A 499 25.53 6.23 1.88
C GLY A 499 26.24 6.65 0.59
N PHE A 500 26.28 7.95 0.28
CA PHE A 500 26.99 8.49 -0.90
C PHE A 500 28.48 8.70 -0.70
N ASN A 501 28.92 8.71 0.55
CA ASN A 501 30.33 8.88 0.87
C ASN A 501 31.08 7.58 0.64
N ILE A 502 32.41 7.67 0.77
CA ILE A 502 33.27 6.50 0.67
C ILE A 502 32.88 5.50 1.77
N SER A 503 32.55 4.32 1.36
CA SER A 503 32.26 3.16 2.20
C SER A 503 33.47 2.26 2.29
N PHE A 504 33.61 1.54 3.40
CA PHE A 504 34.73 0.65 3.69
C PHE A 504 34.26 -0.78 3.72
N GLY A 505 35.08 -1.69 3.19
CA GLY A 505 34.77 -3.11 3.23
C GLY A 505 36.00 -3.95 3.52
N PHE A 506 35.73 -5.07 4.18
CA PHE A 506 36.68 -6.16 4.38
C PHE A 506 35.98 -7.45 3.93
N ARG A 507 36.66 -8.26 3.15
CA ARG A 507 36.15 -9.54 2.65
C ARG A 507 37.21 -10.62 2.84
N SER A 508 36.77 -11.80 3.27
CA SER A 508 37.56 -13.01 3.26
C SER A 508 36.73 -14.12 2.63
N GLN A 509 37.25 -14.73 1.60
CA GLN A 509 36.56 -15.81 0.90
C GLN A 509 37.49 -17.01 0.72
N PHE A 510 36.89 -18.19 0.89
CA PHE A 510 37.54 -19.45 0.63
C PHE A 510 36.75 -20.24 -0.41
N ASN A 511 37.41 -20.72 -1.42
CA ASN A 511 36.83 -21.58 -2.45
C ASN A 511 37.65 -22.86 -2.54
N GLN A 512 36.95 -23.96 -2.72
CA GLN A 512 37.55 -25.27 -3.00
C GLN A 512 36.74 -25.94 -4.10
N PHE A 513 37.42 -26.54 -5.06
CA PHE A 513 36.78 -27.37 -6.07
C PHE A 513 37.76 -28.41 -6.63
N ASN A 514 37.21 -29.48 -7.15
CA ASN A 514 37.91 -30.55 -7.80
C ASN A 514 37.57 -30.57 -9.29
N ARG A 515 38.59 -30.67 -10.15
CA ARG A 515 38.41 -30.68 -11.60
C ARG A 515 39.39 -31.63 -12.30
N ASN A 516 38.86 -32.39 -13.27
CA ASN A 516 39.69 -33.13 -14.20
C ASN A 516 40.25 -32.22 -15.31
N VAL A 517 41.56 -32.14 -15.41
CA VAL A 517 42.27 -31.38 -16.46
C VAL A 517 42.76 -32.38 -17.50
N THR A 518 42.29 -32.22 -18.74
CA THR A 518 42.66 -33.09 -19.86
C THR A 518 43.91 -32.56 -20.57
N LYS A 519 44.64 -33.45 -21.23
CA LYS A 519 45.92 -33.19 -21.93
C LYS A 519 45.84 -32.15 -23.06
N SER A 520 44.65 -31.77 -23.52
CA SER A 520 44.46 -30.80 -24.60
C SER A 520 44.73 -29.33 -24.21
N LEU A 521 45.01 -29.06 -22.96
CA LEU A 521 45.30 -27.73 -22.43
C LEU A 521 46.81 -27.46 -22.26
N GLY A 522 47.54 -27.49 -23.40
CA GLY A 522 48.92 -26.97 -23.50
C GLY A 522 50.04 -27.93 -23.09
N ASP A 523 51.21 -27.67 -23.56
CA ASP A 523 52.50 -28.37 -23.36
C ASP A 523 52.96 -28.43 -21.89
N LEU A 524 52.16 -28.98 -21.02
CA LEU A 524 52.58 -29.31 -19.67
C LEU A 524 53.32 -30.67 -19.73
N ASN A 525 54.64 -30.66 -19.90
CA ASN A 525 55.53 -31.80 -19.68
C ASN A 525 55.45 -32.41 -18.27
N LEU A 526 54.37 -32.14 -17.55
CA LEU A 526 54.10 -32.55 -16.17
C LEU A 526 53.27 -33.82 -16.07
N MET A 527 52.68 -34.32 -17.20
CA MET A 527 51.87 -35.52 -17.17
C MET A 527 52.67 -36.76 -17.46
N PRO A 528 52.65 -37.83 -16.62
CA PRO A 528 53.25 -39.12 -16.91
C PRO A 528 52.70 -39.71 -18.22
N PHE A 529 53.52 -40.46 -18.91
CA PHE A 529 53.15 -41.14 -20.17
C PHE A 529 51.90 -42.02 -19.97
N GLY A 530 50.86 -41.84 -20.77
CA GLY A 530 49.64 -42.65 -20.72
C GLY A 530 48.47 -42.13 -19.86
N ILE A 531 48.56 -40.91 -19.31
CA ILE A 531 47.47 -40.26 -18.56
C ILE A 531 46.80 -39.21 -19.44
N ASP A 532 45.51 -39.40 -19.74
CA ASP A 532 44.72 -38.45 -20.55
C ASP A 532 44.06 -37.34 -19.75
N ALA A 533 43.90 -37.51 -18.45
CA ALA A 533 43.31 -36.51 -17.54
C ALA A 533 43.89 -36.66 -16.11
N VAL A 534 44.12 -35.53 -15.45
CA VAL A 534 44.61 -35.45 -14.08
C VAL A 534 43.55 -34.77 -13.24
N ASN A 535 43.19 -35.39 -12.11
CA ASN A 535 42.32 -34.77 -11.12
C ASN A 535 43.15 -33.75 -10.30
N VAL A 536 42.65 -32.52 -10.24
CA VAL A 536 43.32 -31.40 -9.55
C VAL A 536 42.36 -30.84 -8.50
N ASP A 537 42.83 -30.83 -7.25
CA ASP A 537 42.19 -30.12 -6.15
C ASP A 537 42.71 -28.70 -6.08
N PHE A 538 41.81 -27.76 -6.29
CA PHE A 538 42.07 -26.35 -6.24
C PHE A 538 41.50 -25.77 -4.96
N SER A 539 42.26 -24.98 -4.21
CA SER A 539 41.76 -24.21 -3.07
C SER A 539 42.41 -22.82 -3.05
N ASP A 540 41.62 -21.79 -2.84
CA ASP A 540 42.08 -20.44 -2.64
C ASP A 540 41.44 -19.76 -1.43
N LEU A 541 42.27 -19.02 -0.71
CA LEU A 541 41.84 -18.10 0.34
C LEU A 541 42.18 -16.69 -0.10
N THR A 542 41.17 -15.86 -0.30
CA THR A 542 41.36 -14.47 -0.75
C THR A 542 40.85 -13.54 0.36
N THR A 543 41.70 -12.63 0.81
CA THR A 543 41.39 -11.60 1.80
C THR A 543 41.57 -10.22 1.21
N GLN A 544 40.59 -9.38 1.30
CA GLN A 544 40.52 -8.05 0.69
C GLN A 544 40.15 -6.98 1.71
N ALA A 545 40.83 -5.85 1.67
CA ALA A 545 40.41 -4.61 2.29
C ALA A 545 40.22 -3.55 1.20
N TYR A 546 39.07 -2.90 1.15
CA TYR A 546 38.71 -2.02 0.06
C TYR A 546 37.89 -0.80 0.50
N ILE A 547 37.98 0.22 -0.34
CA ILE A 547 37.09 1.37 -0.30
C ILE A 547 36.24 1.37 -1.57
N GLN A 548 34.98 1.81 -1.44
CA GLN A 548 34.08 1.93 -2.59
C GLN A 548 33.13 3.09 -2.47
N SER A 549 32.64 3.56 -3.60
CA SER A 549 31.57 4.56 -3.68
C SER A 549 30.57 4.15 -4.75
N GLY A 550 29.30 4.32 -4.43
CA GLY A 550 28.18 4.02 -5.33
C GLY A 550 27.46 5.28 -5.79
N PHE A 551 27.09 5.35 -7.08
CA PHE A 551 26.36 6.47 -7.66
C PHE A 551 25.05 6.01 -8.27
N ALA A 552 23.95 6.71 -7.92
CA ALA A 552 22.63 6.50 -8.51
C ALA A 552 22.14 5.04 -8.51
N GLN A 553 22.61 4.21 -7.55
CA GLN A 553 22.32 2.77 -7.43
C GLN A 553 22.69 1.93 -8.67
N LYS A 554 23.38 2.53 -9.64
CA LYS A 554 23.74 1.91 -10.92
C LYS A 554 25.23 1.80 -11.13
N PHE A 555 26.04 2.69 -10.54
CA PHE A 555 27.48 2.68 -10.63
C PHE A 555 28.11 2.31 -9.29
N LEU A 556 29.14 1.51 -9.35
CA LEU A 556 29.99 1.17 -8.23
C LEU A 556 31.44 1.21 -8.68
N VAL A 557 32.26 1.97 -7.97
CA VAL A 557 33.71 2.03 -8.18
C VAL A 557 34.37 1.74 -6.85
N GLY A 558 35.38 0.89 -6.88
CA GLY A 558 36.15 0.54 -5.69
C GLY A 558 37.60 0.21 -6.01
N ALA A 559 38.42 0.32 -4.98
CA ALA A 559 39.85 -0.07 -5.05
C ALA A 559 40.28 -0.60 -3.68
N GLY A 560 41.30 -1.45 -3.67
CA GLY A 560 41.78 -2.05 -2.43
C GLY A 560 43.05 -2.85 -2.58
N ALA A 561 43.43 -3.50 -1.48
CA ALA A 561 44.53 -4.45 -1.43
C ALA A 561 43.96 -5.86 -1.18
N GLU A 562 44.60 -6.83 -1.81
CA GLU A 562 44.24 -8.25 -1.73
C GLU A 562 45.43 -9.08 -1.32
N LEU A 563 45.20 -10.01 -0.40
CA LEU A 563 46.10 -11.13 -0.12
C LEU A 563 45.43 -12.41 -0.58
N LYS A 564 46.02 -13.10 -1.52
CA LYS A 564 45.54 -14.38 -2.03
C LYS A 564 46.52 -15.50 -1.68
N TYR A 565 46.05 -16.56 -1.12
CA TYR A 565 46.73 -17.80 -0.90
C TYR A 565 46.13 -18.86 -1.80
N LEU A 566 46.97 -19.45 -2.69
CA LEU A 566 46.57 -20.44 -3.67
C LEU A 566 47.27 -21.77 -3.36
N LYS A 567 46.49 -22.86 -3.40
CA LYS A 567 47.00 -24.22 -3.26
C LYS A 567 46.37 -25.13 -4.28
N ILE A 568 47.23 -25.77 -5.09
CA ILE A 568 46.84 -26.72 -6.13
C ILE A 568 47.49 -28.06 -5.81
N LYS A 569 46.71 -29.12 -5.73
CA LYS A 569 47.17 -30.49 -5.47
C LYS A 569 46.66 -31.44 -6.53
N SER A 570 47.36 -32.55 -6.70
CA SER A 570 46.93 -33.68 -7.51
C SER A 570 47.40 -34.99 -6.92
N ASP A 571 46.46 -35.92 -6.70
CA ASP A 571 46.79 -37.25 -6.13
C ASP A 571 47.48 -38.21 -7.12
N ILE A 572 47.48 -37.84 -8.42
CA ILE A 572 48.03 -38.69 -9.49
C ILE A 572 49.54 -38.43 -9.66
N LEU A 573 50.06 -37.29 -9.21
CA LEU A 573 51.48 -36.99 -9.25
C LEU A 573 52.19 -37.72 -8.09
N THR A 574 52.55 -38.96 -8.33
CA THR A 574 53.10 -39.88 -7.33
C THR A 574 54.55 -39.56 -6.95
N ASN A 575 54.82 -39.78 -5.74
CA ASN A 575 55.92 -40.32 -4.95
C ASN A 575 56.57 -39.39 -3.94
N THR A 576 56.37 -38.08 -3.91
CA THR A 576 56.86 -37.25 -2.77
C THR A 576 56.16 -35.91 -2.56
N ASN A 577 55.51 -35.34 -3.57
CA ASN A 577 54.81 -34.06 -3.42
C ASN A 577 53.55 -33.99 -4.30
N SER A 578 52.38 -34.21 -3.69
CA SER A 578 51.07 -34.03 -4.36
C SER A 578 50.72 -32.54 -4.61
N THR A 579 51.57 -31.61 -4.22
CA THR A 579 51.31 -30.16 -4.35
C THR A 579 51.98 -29.64 -5.62
N ILE A 580 51.16 -29.10 -6.54
CA ILE A 580 51.60 -28.47 -7.80
C ILE A 580 51.97 -27.02 -7.54
N ASP A 581 51.17 -26.30 -6.78
CA ASP A 581 51.42 -24.90 -6.42
C ASP A 581 50.98 -24.65 -4.95
N ASN A 582 51.73 -23.80 -4.26
CA ASN A 582 51.45 -23.34 -2.91
C ASN A 582 52.05 -21.95 -2.76
N SER A 583 51.35 -20.96 -3.21
CA SER A 583 51.84 -19.58 -3.33
C SER A 583 50.91 -18.57 -2.65
N SER A 584 51.49 -17.44 -2.30
CA SER A 584 50.78 -16.29 -1.78
C SER A 584 51.14 -15.04 -2.56
N TYR A 585 50.13 -14.23 -2.84
CA TYR A 585 50.26 -13.02 -3.64
C TYR A 585 49.66 -11.83 -2.93
N TRP A 586 50.39 -10.71 -2.95
CA TRP A 586 49.82 -9.41 -2.64
C TRP A 586 49.50 -8.70 -3.94
N SER A 587 48.30 -8.14 -4.06
CA SER A 587 47.87 -7.40 -5.23
C SER A 587 47.15 -6.13 -4.82
N ALA A 588 47.29 -5.09 -5.63
CA ALA A 588 46.34 -4.00 -5.64
C ALA A 588 45.22 -4.33 -6.63
N PHE A 589 43.98 -4.06 -6.27
CA PHE A 589 42.87 -4.28 -7.18
C PHE A 589 41.96 -3.07 -7.25
N GLY A 590 41.25 -2.96 -8.37
CA GLY A 590 40.22 -1.96 -8.58
C GLY A 590 39.08 -2.55 -9.40
N TYR A 591 37.91 -2.01 -9.25
CA TYR A 591 36.77 -2.44 -10.04
C TYR A 591 35.83 -1.29 -10.34
N MET A 592 35.13 -1.42 -11.48
CA MET A 592 34.04 -0.55 -11.87
C MET A 592 32.88 -1.42 -12.35
N LYS A 593 31.69 -1.17 -11.83
CA LYS A 593 30.47 -1.89 -12.21
C LYS A 593 29.37 -0.90 -12.54
N TYR A 594 28.65 -1.18 -13.62
CA TYR A 594 27.40 -0.50 -13.98
C TYR A 594 26.32 -1.55 -14.12
N ASP A 595 25.20 -1.33 -13.44
CA ASP A 595 24.10 -2.27 -13.40
C ASP A 595 22.76 -1.54 -13.35
N SER A 596 22.08 -1.47 -14.49
CA SER A 596 20.76 -0.88 -14.65
C SER A 596 19.69 -1.90 -15.05
N PHE A 597 19.99 -3.21 -15.00
CA PHE A 597 19.00 -4.25 -15.29
C PHE A 597 17.77 -4.14 -14.39
N ASP A 598 16.57 -4.31 -14.97
CA ASP A 598 15.30 -4.45 -14.25
C ASP A 598 15.21 -5.80 -13.52
N ASN A 599 15.77 -6.87 -14.10
CA ASN A 599 15.87 -8.22 -13.53
C ASN A 599 17.23 -8.81 -13.86
N LYS A 600 17.87 -9.48 -12.91
CA LYS A 600 19.20 -10.07 -13.12
C LYS A 600 19.17 -11.27 -14.06
N TYR A 601 18.19 -12.17 -13.85
CA TYR A 601 18.17 -13.46 -14.55
C TYR A 601 17.46 -13.40 -15.90
N PHE A 602 16.45 -12.54 -16.02
CA PHE A 602 15.66 -12.35 -17.24
C PHE A 602 15.48 -10.85 -17.53
N PRO A 603 16.57 -10.13 -17.86
CA PRO A 603 16.51 -8.69 -18.09
C PRO A 603 15.70 -8.38 -19.36
N LYS A 604 14.74 -7.48 -19.21
CA LYS A 604 13.95 -6.92 -20.32
C LYS A 604 14.48 -5.55 -20.73
N THR A 605 15.07 -4.83 -19.77
CA THR A 605 15.61 -3.49 -19.99
C THR A 605 16.89 -3.28 -19.18
N GLY A 606 17.72 -2.34 -19.64
CA GLY A 606 18.93 -1.93 -18.93
C GLY A 606 20.21 -2.50 -19.53
N TRP A 607 21.33 -2.20 -18.87
CA TRP A 607 22.68 -2.58 -19.26
C TRP A 607 23.45 -3.05 -18.03
N TYR A 608 24.37 -3.97 -18.24
CA TYR A 608 25.35 -4.42 -17.25
C TYR A 608 26.75 -4.33 -17.83
N PHE A 609 27.68 -3.78 -17.05
CA PHE A 609 29.08 -3.73 -17.34
C PHE A 609 29.87 -3.95 -16.06
N ALA A 610 30.93 -4.75 -16.12
CA ALA A 610 31.87 -4.92 -15.04
C ALA A 610 33.29 -4.96 -15.60
N ALA A 611 34.18 -4.23 -14.96
CA ALA A 611 35.60 -4.25 -15.22
C ALA A 611 36.34 -4.39 -13.89
N ASP A 612 37.25 -5.34 -13.84
CA ASP A 612 38.10 -5.59 -12.69
C ASP A 612 39.57 -5.44 -13.16
N PHE A 613 40.38 -4.81 -12.32
CA PHE A 613 41.82 -4.63 -12.53
C PHE A 613 42.55 -5.22 -11.34
N GLN A 614 43.64 -5.92 -11.59
CA GLN A 614 44.51 -6.51 -10.57
C GLN A 614 45.96 -6.40 -11.01
N SER A 615 46.86 -5.99 -10.13
CA SER A 615 48.28 -5.84 -10.41
C SER A 615 49.13 -6.63 -9.40
#